data_71ea55e0924b80a9fabe39e9b4b35479
#
_entry.id   71ea55e0924b80a9fabe39e9b4b35479
#
_cell.length_a   1.000
_cell.length_b   1.000
_cell.length_c   1.000
_cell.angle_alpha   90.00
_cell.angle_beta   90.00
_cell.angle_gamma   90.00
#
_symmetry.space_group_name_H-M   'P 1'
#
loop_
_entity.id
_entity.type
_entity.pdbx_description
1 polymer ?
#
loop_
_entity_poly.entity_id
_entity_poly.type
_entity_poly.pdbx_seq_one_letter_code
_entity_poly.pdbx_strand_id
1 'polypeptide(L)'
;VSGFLAYVTALPEGFSEENRIQACSSIETAEKLGITSDEGAAWEIRMLHYHLSEIYRLNPGISLYVGLFAKPTGGTYTFSEVKSLQNYAGGSLRQVAVWCGHKELDAGDLTALQGIATYLQEYDRPLSIGYAPKVASVTSLPSSLAGAGKCNVSVIIGQAGKGVGAQLYADKGNTGKASVSGLGVWLGITSKAAVHQSIASVEKFPTGIDLPAFGDGTLLRDLDTAIVENLDVSRYLFFVTYDGFADSYFNDSHTMDDAVSDYAYIENVRTMDKAVRGIRKALLPKLGGELYVNAETGQLASYEVEYLTELANKPL
;
A
#
# COMPACT_ATOMS: atom_id res chain seq x y z
N VAL A 1 -10.35 2.02 -6.11
CA VAL A 1 -9.25 2.27 -7.05
C VAL A 1 -7.93 2.21 -6.29
N SER A 2 -6.94 1.50 -6.85
CA SER A 2 -5.64 1.26 -6.23
C SER A 2 -4.50 1.61 -7.18
N GLY A 3 -3.32 1.88 -6.63
CA GLY A 3 -2.11 2.13 -7.40
C GLY A 3 -1.02 1.11 -7.06
N PHE A 4 -0.25 0.71 -8.05
CA PHE A 4 0.98 -0.05 -7.88
C PHE A 4 2.13 0.75 -8.52
N LEU A 5 3.14 1.06 -7.75
CA LEU A 5 4.30 1.82 -8.18
C LEU A 5 5.57 0.99 -7.98
N ALA A 6 6.40 0.93 -9.00
CA ALA A 6 7.71 0.30 -8.90
C ALA A 6 8.80 1.13 -9.57
N TYR A 7 10.00 1.05 -9.01
CA TYR A 7 11.20 1.61 -9.61
C TYR A 7 11.95 0.51 -10.36
N VAL A 8 12.06 0.68 -11.68
CA VAL A 8 12.61 -0.33 -12.59
C VAL A 8 13.77 0.22 -13.42
N THR A 9 14.61 -0.67 -13.89
CA THR A 9 15.76 -0.31 -14.74
C THR A 9 15.34 -0.14 -16.21
N ALA A 10 14.41 -0.99 -16.68
CA ALA A 10 13.89 -0.96 -18.04
C ALA A 10 12.37 -1.00 -18.04
N LEU A 11 11.78 -0.28 -18.99
CA LEU A 11 10.33 -0.24 -19.16
C LEU A 11 9.85 -1.36 -20.10
N PRO A 12 8.70 -2.02 -19.81
CA PRO A 12 8.02 -2.89 -20.74
C PRO A 12 7.50 -2.13 -21.97
N GLU A 13 7.20 -2.81 -23.07
CA GLU A 13 6.82 -2.21 -24.35
C GLU A 13 5.64 -1.24 -24.28
N GLY A 14 4.66 -1.49 -23.42
CA GLY A 14 3.48 -0.62 -23.23
C GLY A 14 3.74 0.63 -22.41
N PHE A 15 4.97 0.85 -21.95
CA PHE A 15 5.38 2.02 -21.16
C PHE A 15 6.48 2.78 -21.88
N SER A 16 6.50 4.10 -21.72
CA SER A 16 7.55 4.97 -22.22
C SER A 16 7.95 6.00 -21.19
N GLU A 17 8.99 6.75 -21.43
CA GLU A 17 9.41 7.83 -20.52
C GLU A 17 8.34 8.91 -20.35
N GLU A 18 7.54 9.13 -21.39
CA GLU A 18 6.44 10.10 -21.39
C GLU A 18 5.13 9.48 -20.83
N ASN A 19 4.99 8.16 -20.92
CA ASN A 19 3.81 7.44 -20.50
C ASN A 19 4.15 6.31 -19.53
N ARG A 20 4.53 6.69 -18.32
CA ARG A 20 4.98 5.80 -17.25
C ARG A 20 3.84 5.18 -16.44
N ILE A 21 2.61 5.64 -16.66
CA ILE A 21 1.45 5.20 -15.88
C ILE A 21 0.40 4.64 -16.82
N GLN A 22 -0.07 3.42 -16.53
CA GLN A 22 -1.10 2.73 -17.32
C GLN A 22 -2.22 2.23 -16.40
N ALA A 23 -3.45 2.27 -16.92
CA ALA A 23 -4.56 1.59 -16.28
C ALA A 23 -4.52 0.10 -16.62
N CYS A 24 -4.62 -0.74 -15.60
CA CYS A 24 -4.64 -2.19 -15.73
C CYS A 24 -5.94 -2.72 -15.15
N SER A 25 -6.71 -3.47 -15.92
CA SER A 25 -7.98 -4.05 -15.48
C SER A 25 -7.90 -5.56 -15.24
N SER A 26 -6.87 -6.21 -15.76
CA SER A 26 -6.63 -7.65 -15.60
C SER A 26 -5.17 -7.99 -15.87
N ILE A 27 -4.79 -9.24 -15.58
CA ILE A 27 -3.44 -9.73 -15.87
C ILE A 27 -3.18 -9.77 -17.37
N GLU A 28 -4.17 -10.11 -18.19
CA GLU A 28 -4.05 -10.14 -19.65
C GLU A 28 -3.82 -8.72 -20.21
N THR A 29 -4.35 -7.68 -19.54
CA THR A 29 -4.06 -6.30 -19.91
C THR A 29 -2.61 -5.94 -19.59
N ALA A 30 -2.09 -6.41 -18.46
CA ALA A 30 -0.69 -6.22 -18.09
C ALA A 30 0.27 -6.93 -19.08
N GLU A 31 -0.08 -8.15 -19.50
CA GLU A 31 0.69 -8.91 -20.48
C GLU A 31 0.73 -8.23 -21.86
N LYS A 32 -0.39 -7.62 -22.29
CA LYS A 32 -0.43 -6.80 -23.52
C LYS A 32 0.44 -5.54 -23.43
N LEU A 33 0.71 -5.05 -22.20
CA LEU A 33 1.62 -3.94 -21.94
C LEU A 33 3.08 -4.41 -21.78
N GLY A 34 3.37 -5.68 -22.05
CA GLY A 34 4.72 -6.25 -21.97
C GLY A 34 5.14 -6.67 -20.57
N ILE A 35 4.23 -6.70 -19.58
CA ILE A 35 4.51 -7.25 -18.24
C ILE A 35 4.18 -8.74 -18.27
N THR A 36 5.18 -9.58 -18.51
CA THR A 36 5.00 -11.03 -18.75
C THR A 36 5.79 -11.86 -17.74
N SER A 37 5.37 -13.12 -17.58
CA SER A 37 6.07 -14.13 -16.77
C SER A 37 7.10 -14.93 -17.55
N ASP A 38 7.33 -14.65 -18.84
CA ASP A 38 8.21 -15.39 -19.71
C ASP A 38 9.64 -15.44 -19.16
N GLU A 39 10.27 -16.61 -19.20
CA GLU A 39 11.63 -16.80 -18.69
C GLU A 39 12.67 -15.91 -19.41
N GLY A 40 12.41 -15.55 -20.67
CA GLY A 40 13.26 -14.63 -21.44
C GLY A 40 13.10 -13.16 -21.08
N ALA A 41 12.06 -12.79 -20.34
CA ALA A 41 11.85 -11.41 -19.89
C ALA A 41 12.83 -11.03 -18.77
N ALA A 42 13.12 -9.73 -18.67
CA ALA A 42 13.94 -9.21 -17.57
C ALA A 42 13.33 -9.58 -16.20
N TRP A 43 14.19 -9.82 -15.21
CA TRP A 43 13.75 -10.19 -13.86
C TRP A 43 12.71 -9.23 -13.28
N GLU A 44 12.93 -7.92 -13.43
CA GLU A 44 11.99 -6.90 -12.92
C GLU A 44 10.60 -7.01 -13.57
N ILE A 45 10.51 -7.36 -14.86
CA ILE A 45 9.25 -7.55 -15.56
C ILE A 45 8.51 -8.78 -15.01
N ARG A 46 9.21 -9.88 -14.78
CA ARG A 46 8.64 -11.11 -14.18
C ARG A 46 8.19 -10.87 -12.74
N MET A 47 8.94 -10.07 -11.99
CA MET A 47 8.57 -9.65 -10.63
C MET A 47 7.29 -8.78 -10.64
N LEU A 48 7.18 -7.84 -11.58
CA LEU A 48 5.96 -7.04 -11.76
C LEU A 48 4.76 -7.94 -12.07
N HIS A 49 4.93 -8.86 -13.02
CA HIS A 49 3.88 -9.84 -13.38
C HIS A 49 3.43 -10.65 -12.16
N TYR A 50 4.37 -11.12 -11.33
CA TYR A 50 4.06 -11.83 -10.09
C TYR A 50 3.18 -10.97 -9.16
N HIS A 51 3.55 -9.72 -8.89
CA HIS A 51 2.75 -8.85 -8.03
C HIS A 51 1.35 -8.59 -8.59
N LEU A 52 1.24 -8.33 -9.90
CA LEU A 52 -0.06 -8.11 -10.54
C LEU A 52 -0.92 -9.38 -10.50
N SER A 53 -0.34 -10.55 -10.73
CA SER A 53 -1.03 -11.83 -10.61
C SER A 53 -1.57 -12.06 -9.20
N GLU A 54 -0.80 -11.76 -8.16
CA GLU A 54 -1.25 -11.86 -6.77
C GLU A 54 -2.40 -10.87 -6.45
N ILE A 55 -2.31 -9.65 -6.96
CA ILE A 55 -3.37 -8.64 -6.81
C ILE A 55 -4.68 -9.14 -7.43
N TYR A 56 -4.64 -9.61 -8.69
CA TYR A 56 -5.84 -10.07 -9.39
C TYR A 56 -6.35 -11.41 -8.87
N ARG A 57 -5.47 -12.28 -8.37
CA ARG A 57 -5.88 -13.52 -7.68
C ARG A 57 -6.75 -13.23 -6.46
N LEU A 58 -6.38 -12.22 -5.67
CA LEU A 58 -7.07 -11.86 -4.43
C LEU A 58 -8.28 -10.94 -4.65
N ASN A 59 -8.20 -10.04 -5.62
CA ASN A 59 -9.27 -9.10 -5.98
C ASN A 59 -9.40 -8.92 -7.50
N PRO A 60 -10.09 -9.84 -8.21
CA PRO A 60 -10.25 -9.77 -9.67
C PRO A 60 -10.97 -8.52 -10.17
N GLY A 61 -11.79 -7.89 -9.33
CA GLY A 61 -12.57 -6.68 -9.67
C GLY A 61 -11.86 -5.36 -9.42
N ILE A 62 -10.57 -5.37 -9.12
CA ILE A 62 -9.84 -4.14 -8.78
C ILE A 62 -9.64 -3.25 -10.01
N SER A 63 -9.86 -1.93 -9.83
CA SER A 63 -9.37 -0.91 -10.76
C SER A 63 -7.97 -0.51 -10.34
N LEU A 64 -6.97 -0.86 -11.14
CA LEU A 64 -5.56 -0.68 -10.82
C LEU A 64 -4.89 0.28 -11.80
N TYR A 65 -4.08 1.20 -11.28
CA TYR A 65 -3.12 1.99 -12.04
C TYR A 65 -1.71 1.53 -11.70
N VAL A 66 -0.93 1.24 -12.73
CA VAL A 66 0.47 0.79 -12.60
C VAL A 66 1.38 1.92 -13.06
N GLY A 67 2.28 2.36 -12.18
CA GLY A 67 3.29 3.37 -12.45
C GLY A 67 4.70 2.78 -12.40
N LEU A 68 5.45 2.90 -13.48
CA LEU A 68 6.83 2.40 -13.58
C LEU A 68 7.80 3.55 -13.78
N PHE A 69 8.69 3.73 -12.83
CA PHE A 69 9.61 4.87 -12.81
C PHE A 69 11.07 4.42 -12.78
N ALA A 70 11.95 5.27 -13.29
CA ALA A 70 13.39 5.01 -13.23
C ALA A 70 13.90 5.11 -11.79
N LYS A 71 14.89 4.28 -11.46
CA LYS A 71 15.62 4.40 -10.19
C LYS A 71 16.37 5.74 -10.17
N PRO A 72 16.30 6.51 -9.08
CA PRO A 72 17.02 7.78 -8.97
C PRO A 72 18.53 7.59 -9.11
N THR A 73 19.17 8.40 -9.95
CA THR A 73 20.60 8.31 -10.22
C THR A 73 21.47 8.54 -8.97
N GLY A 74 21.00 9.34 -8.02
CA GLY A 74 21.70 9.65 -6.76
C GLY A 74 21.34 8.72 -5.59
N GLY A 75 20.52 7.69 -5.81
CA GLY A 75 20.09 6.76 -4.75
C GLY A 75 19.11 7.35 -3.72
N THR A 76 18.76 8.64 -3.81
CA THR A 76 17.78 9.28 -2.92
C THR A 76 16.40 9.22 -3.55
N TYR A 77 15.45 8.60 -2.84
CA TYR A 77 14.07 8.45 -3.26
C TYR A 77 13.22 9.52 -2.59
N THR A 78 12.56 10.34 -3.39
CA THR A 78 11.59 11.34 -2.91
C THR A 78 10.17 10.81 -2.91
N PHE A 79 9.91 9.72 -3.62
CA PHE A 79 8.61 9.09 -3.83
C PHE A 79 7.53 10.04 -4.41
N SER A 80 7.96 11.15 -5.02
CA SER A 80 7.06 12.15 -5.63
C SER A 80 6.18 11.56 -6.73
N GLU A 81 6.58 10.44 -7.28
CA GLU A 81 5.88 9.65 -8.29
C GLU A 81 4.52 9.14 -7.79
N VAL A 82 4.35 8.97 -6.47
CA VAL A 82 3.04 8.67 -5.85
C VAL A 82 2.05 9.81 -6.11
N LYS A 83 2.50 11.09 -6.08
CA LYS A 83 1.67 12.24 -6.44
C LYS A 83 1.29 12.20 -7.92
N SER A 84 2.24 11.85 -8.78
CA SER A 84 1.98 11.71 -10.23
C SER A 84 0.95 10.62 -10.51
N LEU A 85 1.06 9.48 -9.82
CA LEU A 85 0.11 8.38 -9.93
C LEU A 85 -1.29 8.79 -9.44
N GLN A 86 -1.38 9.49 -8.30
CA GLN A 86 -2.65 10.00 -7.77
C GLN A 86 -3.28 11.05 -8.69
N ASN A 87 -2.46 11.92 -9.29
CA ASN A 87 -2.95 12.92 -10.25
C ASN A 87 -3.47 12.27 -11.53
N TYR A 88 -2.75 11.30 -12.09
CA TYR A 88 -3.17 10.54 -13.27
C TYR A 88 -4.52 9.83 -13.02
N ALA A 89 -4.71 9.28 -11.83
CA ALA A 89 -5.96 8.65 -11.41
C ALA A 89 -7.06 9.66 -11.00
N GLY A 90 -6.88 10.96 -11.24
CA GLY A 90 -7.86 12.00 -10.92
C GLY A 90 -8.19 12.11 -9.42
N GLY A 91 -7.26 11.75 -8.53
CA GLY A 91 -7.48 11.76 -7.08
C GLY A 91 -8.31 10.58 -6.57
N SER A 92 -8.51 9.55 -7.38
CA SER A 92 -9.38 8.42 -7.06
C SER A 92 -8.70 7.29 -6.28
N LEU A 93 -7.36 7.26 -6.20
CA LEU A 93 -6.64 6.23 -5.45
C LEU A 93 -6.95 6.30 -3.96
N ARG A 94 -7.08 5.13 -3.34
CA ARG A 94 -7.33 4.97 -1.90
C ARG A 94 -6.17 4.29 -1.20
N GLN A 95 -5.44 3.45 -1.91
CA GLN A 95 -4.21 2.81 -1.48
C GLN A 95 -3.23 2.71 -2.63
N VAL A 96 -1.93 2.79 -2.30
CA VAL A 96 -0.83 2.64 -3.24
C VAL A 96 0.19 1.68 -2.67
N ALA A 97 0.59 0.71 -3.46
CA ALA A 97 1.70 -0.18 -3.17
C ALA A 97 2.97 0.37 -3.84
N VAL A 98 4.03 0.59 -3.08
CA VAL A 98 5.32 1.12 -3.55
C VAL A 98 6.39 0.04 -3.39
N TRP A 99 6.82 -0.55 -4.51
CA TRP A 99 7.88 -1.53 -4.52
C TRP A 99 9.26 -0.86 -4.70
N CYS A 100 10.14 -1.10 -3.76
CA CYS A 100 11.52 -0.63 -3.75
C CYS A 100 12.47 -1.71 -3.23
N GLY A 101 12.22 -2.98 -3.58
CA GLY A 101 12.92 -4.14 -3.05
C GLY A 101 14.43 -4.21 -3.34
N HIS A 102 14.97 -3.26 -4.07
CA HIS A 102 16.42 -3.08 -4.34
C HIS A 102 17.09 -2.07 -3.41
N LYS A 103 16.32 -1.28 -2.64
CA LYS A 103 16.80 -0.26 -1.69
C LYS A 103 16.51 -0.70 -0.27
N GLU A 104 17.52 -0.71 0.57
CA GLU A 104 17.36 -1.02 1.99
C GLU A 104 16.47 0.00 2.70
N LEU A 105 15.78 -0.45 3.72
CA LEU A 105 14.86 0.35 4.52
C LEU A 105 15.61 1.45 5.26
N ASP A 106 15.11 2.66 5.14
CA ASP A 106 15.67 3.88 5.75
C ASP A 106 14.55 4.68 6.44
N ALA A 107 14.85 5.31 7.56
CA ALA A 107 13.91 6.20 8.25
C ALA A 107 13.47 7.39 7.39
N GLY A 108 14.35 7.88 6.51
CA GLY A 108 14.06 8.93 5.55
C GLY A 108 12.98 8.55 4.55
N ASP A 109 12.93 7.27 4.14
CA ASP A 109 11.89 6.76 3.23
C ASP A 109 10.50 6.90 3.84
N LEU A 110 10.36 6.50 5.12
CA LEU A 110 9.08 6.59 5.83
C LEU A 110 8.65 8.04 6.01
N THR A 111 9.60 8.93 6.30
CA THR A 111 9.31 10.36 6.42
C THR A 111 8.89 10.96 5.08
N ALA A 112 9.55 10.59 3.98
CA ALA A 112 9.20 11.06 2.64
C ALA A 112 7.82 10.55 2.20
N LEU A 113 7.53 9.25 2.39
CA LEU A 113 6.24 8.66 2.04
C LEU A 113 5.10 9.26 2.87
N GLN A 114 5.29 9.42 4.18
CA GLN A 114 4.30 10.08 5.04
C GLN A 114 4.10 11.54 4.64
N GLY A 115 5.17 12.26 4.33
CA GLY A 115 5.09 13.65 3.85
C GLY A 115 4.26 13.79 2.57
N ILE A 116 4.34 12.78 1.68
CA ILE A 116 3.50 12.73 0.48
C ILE A 116 2.04 12.43 0.83
N ALA A 117 1.79 11.48 1.73
CA ALA A 117 0.43 11.17 2.18
C ALA A 117 -0.23 12.39 2.83
N THR A 118 0.50 13.09 3.71
CA THR A 118 0.04 14.33 4.35
C THR A 118 -0.26 15.42 3.32
N TYR A 119 0.65 15.65 2.38
CA TYR A 119 0.42 16.59 1.28
C TYR A 119 -0.85 16.25 0.50
N LEU A 120 -1.06 14.98 0.12
CA LEU A 120 -2.26 14.57 -0.60
C LEU A 120 -3.53 14.71 0.23
N GLN A 121 -3.45 14.52 1.54
CA GLN A 121 -4.56 14.73 2.46
C GLN A 121 -4.97 16.21 2.53
N GLU A 122 -4.02 17.14 2.51
CA GLU A 122 -4.29 18.59 2.44
C GLU A 122 -5.05 18.98 1.17
N TYR A 123 -4.87 18.21 0.09
CA TYR A 123 -5.59 18.40 -1.18
C TYR A 123 -6.81 17.48 -1.33
N ASP A 124 -7.35 16.95 -0.22
CA ASP A 124 -8.54 16.09 -0.18
C ASP A 124 -8.41 14.76 -0.94
N ARG A 125 -7.19 14.26 -1.06
CA ARG A 125 -6.84 13.00 -1.76
C ARG A 125 -6.12 12.01 -0.85
N PRO A 126 -6.62 11.74 0.37
CA PRO A 126 -5.95 10.87 1.32
C PRO A 126 -5.84 9.45 0.77
N LEU A 127 -4.74 8.79 1.07
CA LEU A 127 -4.47 7.40 0.70
C LEU A 127 -3.57 6.70 1.72
N SER A 128 -3.64 5.38 1.77
CA SER A 128 -2.72 4.51 2.51
C SER A 128 -1.62 4.00 1.58
N ILE A 129 -0.38 3.90 2.08
CA ILE A 129 0.80 3.49 1.33
C ILE A 129 1.35 2.19 1.93
N GLY A 130 1.41 1.12 1.12
CA GLY A 130 2.20 -0.06 1.44
C GLY A 130 3.57 0.08 0.81
N TYR A 131 4.62 0.00 1.61
CA TYR A 131 6.00 0.15 1.18
C TYR A 131 6.76 -1.17 1.33
N ALA A 132 7.39 -1.63 0.27
CA ALA A 132 8.21 -2.84 0.27
C ALA A 132 9.67 -2.51 -0.07
N PRO A 133 10.52 -2.32 0.95
CA PRO A 133 11.96 -2.10 0.80
C PRO A 133 12.70 -3.41 0.61
N LYS A 134 14.01 -3.32 0.36
CA LYS A 134 14.93 -4.45 0.48
C LYS A 134 15.16 -4.80 1.96
N VAL A 135 14.97 -6.06 2.26
CA VAL A 135 15.40 -6.67 3.52
C VAL A 135 16.74 -7.35 3.27
N ALA A 136 17.83 -6.73 3.69
CA ALA A 136 19.16 -7.30 3.53
C ALA A 136 19.40 -8.47 4.52
N SER A 137 18.89 -8.33 5.74
CA SER A 137 18.81 -9.38 6.76
C SER A 137 17.66 -9.05 7.70
N VAL A 138 16.78 -10.01 7.90
CA VAL A 138 15.62 -9.85 8.80
C VAL A 138 16.03 -9.58 10.25
N THR A 139 17.15 -10.15 10.69
CA THR A 139 17.66 -9.98 12.07
C THR A 139 18.32 -8.63 12.32
N SER A 140 18.60 -7.86 11.27
CA SER A 140 19.24 -6.53 11.36
C SER A 140 18.29 -5.38 11.00
N LEU A 141 17.00 -5.65 10.87
CA LEU A 141 16.01 -4.60 10.63
C LEU A 141 15.93 -3.65 11.83
N PRO A 142 15.81 -2.33 11.58
CA PRO A 142 15.70 -1.35 12.66
C PRO A 142 14.43 -1.56 13.49
N SER A 143 14.55 -1.60 14.81
CA SER A 143 13.42 -1.79 15.75
C SER A 143 12.69 -0.49 16.14
N SER A 144 13.14 0.68 15.68
CA SER A 144 12.68 1.99 16.17
C SER A 144 12.24 2.94 15.05
N LEU A 145 11.78 2.42 13.91
CA LEU A 145 11.32 3.26 12.80
C LEU A 145 9.87 3.74 12.95
N ALA A 146 9.06 2.97 13.68
CA ALA A 146 7.71 3.38 14.03
C ALA A 146 7.74 4.60 14.96
N GLY A 147 6.76 5.48 14.82
CA GLY A 147 6.64 6.67 15.67
C GLY A 147 5.55 7.60 15.19
N ALA A 148 5.16 8.51 16.08
CA ALA A 148 4.01 9.41 15.91
C ALA A 148 3.98 10.10 14.54
N GLY A 149 2.78 10.11 13.95
CA GLY A 149 2.50 10.80 12.69
C GLY A 149 2.89 10.03 11.42
N LYS A 150 3.16 8.72 11.49
CA LYS A 150 3.43 7.87 10.30
C LYS A 150 2.26 6.92 10.00
N CYS A 151 1.04 7.41 10.15
CA CYS A 151 -0.19 6.62 10.10
C CYS A 151 -0.60 6.14 8.70
N ASN A 152 -0.10 6.75 7.64
CA ASN A 152 -0.48 6.38 6.28
C ASN A 152 0.47 5.36 5.63
N VAL A 153 1.57 4.98 6.29
CA VAL A 153 2.60 4.09 5.74
C VAL A 153 2.64 2.77 6.50
N SER A 154 2.61 1.67 5.76
CA SER A 154 2.83 0.31 6.26
C SER A 154 4.04 -0.30 5.56
N VAL A 155 4.91 -1.00 6.28
CA VAL A 155 6.12 -1.61 5.72
C VAL A 155 5.97 -3.11 5.63
N ILE A 156 6.03 -3.64 4.41
CA ILE A 156 5.85 -5.05 4.10
C ILE A 156 7.22 -5.71 3.92
N ILE A 157 7.60 -6.57 4.86
CA ILE A 157 8.87 -7.32 4.86
C ILE A 157 8.68 -8.80 4.56
N GLY A 158 7.44 -9.31 4.62
CA GLY A 158 7.13 -10.70 4.28
C GLY A 158 7.22 -10.97 2.80
N GLN A 159 7.59 -12.19 2.42
CA GLN A 159 7.52 -12.71 1.06
C GLN A 159 7.20 -14.21 1.06
N ALA A 160 6.98 -14.77 -0.15
CA ALA A 160 6.78 -16.20 -0.29
C ALA A 160 8.11 -16.96 -0.21
N GLY A 161 8.18 -17.98 0.65
CA GLY A 161 9.33 -18.90 0.77
C GLY A 161 9.24 -20.10 -0.17
N LYS A 162 8.14 -20.21 -0.95
CA LYS A 162 7.90 -21.28 -1.94
C LYS A 162 7.17 -20.72 -3.17
N GLY A 163 7.21 -21.46 -4.27
CA GLY A 163 6.53 -21.07 -5.51
C GLY A 163 7.23 -19.92 -6.24
N VAL A 164 6.46 -19.15 -7.03
CA VAL A 164 7.01 -18.14 -7.96
C VAL A 164 7.79 -17.04 -7.23
N GLY A 165 7.30 -16.57 -6.08
CA GLY A 165 8.00 -15.52 -5.31
C GLY A 165 9.39 -15.96 -4.84
N ALA A 166 9.52 -17.18 -4.31
CA ALA A 166 10.82 -17.73 -3.91
C ALA A 166 11.73 -18.00 -5.12
N GLN A 167 11.18 -18.47 -6.23
CA GLN A 167 11.95 -18.68 -7.47
C GLN A 167 12.50 -17.35 -8.01
N LEU A 168 11.71 -16.29 -8.01
CA LEU A 168 12.15 -14.95 -8.38
C LEU A 168 13.25 -14.42 -7.47
N TYR A 169 13.13 -14.65 -6.15
CA TYR A 169 14.18 -14.25 -5.21
C TYR A 169 15.49 -14.99 -5.46
N ALA A 170 15.43 -16.30 -5.74
CA ALA A 170 16.58 -17.15 -6.02
C ALA A 170 17.14 -17.01 -7.45
N ASP A 171 16.42 -16.33 -8.33
CA ASP A 171 16.75 -16.20 -9.76
C ASP A 171 18.12 -15.55 -9.98
N LYS A 172 18.83 -16.02 -11.02
CA LYS A 172 20.16 -15.48 -11.38
C LYS A 172 20.09 -14.02 -11.87
N GLY A 173 18.94 -13.60 -12.43
CA GLY A 173 18.68 -12.20 -12.82
C GLY A 173 18.54 -11.25 -11.64
N ASN A 174 18.24 -11.78 -10.45
CA ASN A 174 18.22 -11.02 -9.19
C ASN A 174 19.62 -10.85 -8.60
N THR A 175 20.52 -10.22 -9.34
CA THR A 175 21.94 -10.08 -8.97
C THR A 175 22.16 -9.27 -7.71
N GLY A 176 21.28 -8.31 -7.43
CA GLY A 176 21.31 -7.45 -6.24
C GLY A 176 20.61 -8.03 -5.02
N LYS A 177 20.08 -9.26 -5.11
CA LYS A 177 19.24 -9.86 -4.07
C LYS A 177 18.16 -8.90 -3.58
N ALA A 178 17.44 -8.31 -4.55
CA ALA A 178 16.28 -7.50 -4.26
C ALA A 178 15.18 -8.37 -3.61
N SER A 179 14.51 -7.83 -2.61
CA SER A 179 13.37 -8.48 -1.98
C SER A 179 12.19 -8.47 -2.93
N VAL A 180 11.58 -9.63 -3.20
CA VAL A 180 10.37 -9.75 -4.01
C VAL A 180 9.19 -9.18 -3.24
N SER A 181 9.09 -9.50 -1.94
CA SER A 181 8.04 -9.03 -1.03
C SER A 181 6.64 -9.60 -1.33
N GLY A 182 5.77 -9.53 -0.34
CA GLY A 182 4.34 -9.83 -0.42
C GLY A 182 3.47 -8.61 -0.76
N LEU A 183 4.03 -7.59 -1.38
CA LEU A 183 3.35 -6.32 -1.64
C LEU A 183 2.10 -6.47 -2.51
N GLY A 184 2.13 -7.37 -3.52
CA GLY A 184 0.96 -7.69 -4.34
C GLY A 184 -0.17 -8.31 -3.51
N VAL A 185 0.18 -9.20 -2.57
CA VAL A 185 -0.77 -9.80 -1.62
C VAL A 185 -1.38 -8.72 -0.71
N TRP A 186 -0.54 -7.82 -0.17
CA TRP A 186 -1.01 -6.71 0.65
C TRP A 186 -2.02 -5.83 -0.11
N LEU A 187 -1.69 -5.42 -1.34
CA LEU A 187 -2.58 -4.57 -2.12
C LEU A 187 -3.88 -5.29 -2.51
N GLY A 188 -3.80 -6.57 -2.87
CA GLY A 188 -4.94 -7.40 -3.20
C GLY A 188 -5.92 -7.49 -2.03
N ILE A 189 -5.44 -7.85 -0.84
CA ILE A 189 -6.27 -7.97 0.38
C ILE A 189 -6.79 -6.60 0.81
N THR A 190 -5.94 -5.57 0.91
CA THR A 190 -6.33 -4.22 1.34
C THR A 190 -7.39 -3.63 0.41
N SER A 191 -7.30 -3.89 -0.90
CA SER A 191 -8.28 -3.41 -1.88
C SER A 191 -9.61 -4.15 -1.82
N LYS A 192 -9.61 -5.42 -1.38
CA LYS A 192 -10.81 -6.26 -1.20
C LYS A 192 -11.50 -6.00 0.14
N ALA A 193 -10.72 -5.78 1.18
CA ALA A 193 -11.24 -5.55 2.53
C ALA A 193 -12.10 -4.28 2.60
N ALA A 194 -13.24 -4.34 3.27
CA ALA A 194 -13.98 -3.14 3.63
C ALA A 194 -13.11 -2.23 4.52
N VAL A 195 -13.38 -0.92 4.53
CA VAL A 195 -12.47 0.05 5.17
C VAL A 195 -12.23 -0.21 6.65
N HIS A 196 -13.21 -0.78 7.35
CA HIS A 196 -13.18 -1.10 8.78
C HIS A 196 -12.65 -2.51 9.09
N GLN A 197 -12.29 -3.30 8.07
CA GLN A 197 -11.82 -4.67 8.25
C GLN A 197 -10.31 -4.71 8.30
N SER A 198 -9.79 -5.38 9.33
CA SER A 198 -8.36 -5.69 9.41
C SER A 198 -7.97 -6.69 8.32
N ILE A 199 -6.84 -6.43 7.67
CA ILE A 199 -6.24 -7.33 6.68
C ILE A 199 -5.68 -8.62 7.31
N ALA A 200 -5.50 -8.64 8.63
CA ALA A 200 -5.06 -9.80 9.40
C ALA A 200 -6.21 -10.74 9.81
N SER A 201 -7.44 -10.49 9.37
CA SER A 201 -8.59 -11.34 9.72
C SER A 201 -8.41 -12.74 9.17
N VAL A 202 -8.15 -13.71 10.06
CA VAL A 202 -7.96 -15.13 9.72
C VAL A 202 -9.21 -15.73 9.05
N GLU A 203 -10.40 -15.29 9.46
CA GLU A 203 -11.65 -15.76 8.87
C GLU A 203 -11.83 -15.33 7.41
N LYS A 204 -11.31 -14.15 7.01
CA LYS A 204 -11.68 -13.48 5.76
C LYS A 204 -10.57 -13.35 4.73
N PHE A 205 -9.33 -13.26 5.18
CA PHE A 205 -8.23 -12.84 4.32
C PHE A 205 -7.03 -13.79 4.35
N PRO A 206 -7.20 -15.07 3.95
CA PRO A 206 -6.08 -15.94 3.71
C PRO A 206 -5.21 -15.37 2.59
N THR A 207 -3.90 -15.42 2.76
CA THR A 207 -2.94 -14.85 1.79
C THR A 207 -2.69 -15.77 0.60
N GLY A 208 -2.85 -17.08 0.79
CA GLY A 208 -2.50 -18.11 -0.19
C GLY A 208 -0.98 -18.31 -0.33
N ILE A 209 -0.19 -17.85 0.63
CA ILE A 209 1.26 -18.07 0.67
C ILE A 209 1.54 -19.36 1.46
N ASP A 210 1.91 -20.45 0.78
CA ASP A 210 2.12 -21.75 1.39
C ASP A 210 3.20 -21.78 2.48
N LEU A 211 4.27 -21.02 2.27
CA LEU A 211 5.43 -20.99 3.16
C LEU A 211 5.85 -19.56 3.39
N PRO A 212 5.55 -18.97 4.56
CA PRO A 212 6.01 -17.64 4.93
C PRO A 212 7.53 -17.52 5.01
N ALA A 213 8.04 -16.45 4.42
CA ALA A 213 9.44 -16.05 4.49
C ALA A 213 9.55 -14.53 4.58
N PHE A 214 10.76 -14.04 4.81
CA PHE A 214 11.10 -12.62 4.80
C PHE A 214 11.83 -12.22 3.53
N GLY A 215 11.94 -10.92 3.26
CA GLY A 215 12.50 -10.39 2.04
C GLY A 215 13.96 -10.75 1.76
N ASP A 216 14.69 -11.30 2.73
CA ASP A 216 16.04 -11.87 2.60
C ASP A 216 16.03 -13.39 2.29
N GLY A 217 14.84 -13.98 2.15
CA GLY A 217 14.66 -15.41 1.89
C GLY A 217 14.65 -16.29 3.15
N THR A 218 14.86 -15.74 4.35
CA THR A 218 14.80 -16.49 5.61
C THR A 218 13.36 -16.95 5.86
N LEU A 219 13.15 -18.23 6.13
CA LEU A 219 11.83 -18.77 6.41
C LEU A 219 11.38 -18.39 7.83
N LEU A 220 10.10 -18.08 7.99
CA LEU A 220 9.51 -17.76 9.30
C LEU A 220 9.81 -18.86 10.34
N ARG A 221 9.67 -20.13 9.95
CA ARG A 221 9.90 -21.29 10.83
C ARG A 221 11.35 -21.47 11.29
N ASP A 222 12.31 -20.85 10.63
CA ASP A 222 13.73 -20.95 10.92
C ASP A 222 14.22 -19.82 11.87
N LEU A 223 13.32 -18.87 12.20
CA LEU A 223 13.61 -17.77 13.12
C LEU A 223 13.19 -18.10 14.55
N ASP A 224 13.97 -17.55 15.50
CA ASP A 224 13.60 -17.54 16.90
C ASP A 224 12.33 -16.71 17.13
N THR A 225 11.42 -17.21 17.98
CA THR A 225 10.15 -16.55 18.32
C THR A 225 10.37 -15.12 18.82
N ALA A 226 11.43 -14.88 19.61
CA ALA A 226 11.76 -13.55 20.12
C ALA A 226 12.09 -12.55 18.99
N ILE A 227 12.70 -13.01 17.89
CA ILE A 227 12.96 -12.17 16.73
C ILE A 227 11.63 -11.82 16.04
N VAL A 228 10.76 -12.80 15.86
CA VAL A 228 9.44 -12.61 15.24
C VAL A 228 8.58 -11.64 16.06
N GLU A 229 8.57 -11.79 17.39
CA GLU A 229 7.88 -10.87 18.31
C GLU A 229 8.44 -9.43 18.20
N ASN A 230 9.77 -9.28 18.11
CA ASN A 230 10.40 -7.98 17.94
C ASN A 230 10.04 -7.32 16.61
N LEU A 231 9.89 -8.09 15.52
CA LEU A 231 9.44 -7.58 14.22
C LEU A 231 7.99 -7.09 14.28
N ASP A 232 7.13 -7.80 15.00
CA ASP A 232 5.73 -7.42 15.20
C ASP A 232 5.63 -6.13 16.05
N VAL A 233 6.33 -6.09 17.19
CA VAL A 233 6.42 -4.88 18.02
C VAL A 233 7.00 -3.69 17.25
N SER A 234 7.93 -3.93 16.32
CA SER A 234 8.48 -2.91 15.42
C SER A 234 7.53 -2.52 14.29
N ARG A 235 6.31 -3.10 14.27
CA ARG A 235 5.20 -2.78 13.37
C ARG A 235 5.40 -3.14 11.90
N TYR A 236 6.27 -4.11 11.63
CA TYR A 236 6.43 -4.66 10.30
C TYR A 236 5.30 -5.62 9.93
N LEU A 237 4.94 -5.64 8.65
CA LEU A 237 3.97 -6.58 8.10
C LEU A 237 4.67 -7.77 7.43
N PHE A 238 4.31 -8.95 7.88
CA PHE A 238 4.82 -10.22 7.34
C PHE A 238 3.75 -11.31 7.43
N PHE A 239 4.02 -12.47 6.90
CA PHE A 239 3.08 -13.58 6.90
C PHE A 239 3.34 -14.50 8.08
N VAL A 240 2.26 -14.99 8.68
CA VAL A 240 2.26 -15.96 9.79
C VAL A 240 1.35 -17.13 9.47
N THR A 241 1.60 -18.26 10.11
CA THR A 241 0.73 -19.45 10.07
C THR A 241 0.22 -19.74 11.46
N TYR A 242 -0.99 -20.26 11.56
CA TYR A 242 -1.59 -20.68 12.81
C TYR A 242 -1.82 -22.20 12.80
N ASP A 243 -1.59 -22.85 13.92
CA ASP A 243 -1.84 -24.28 14.05
C ASP A 243 -3.32 -24.59 13.79
N GLY A 244 -3.56 -25.63 13.00
CA GLY A 244 -4.91 -26.03 12.58
C GLY A 244 -5.49 -25.25 11.37
N PHE A 245 -4.76 -24.27 10.82
CA PHE A 245 -5.13 -23.55 9.60
C PHE A 245 -4.18 -23.87 8.46
N ALA A 246 -4.73 -24.10 7.27
CA ALA A 246 -3.92 -24.49 6.10
C ALA A 246 -3.23 -23.31 5.41
N ASP A 247 -3.73 -22.10 5.59
CA ASP A 247 -3.25 -20.89 4.96
C ASP A 247 -2.34 -20.06 5.87
N SER A 248 -1.68 -19.08 5.29
CA SER A 248 -1.01 -18.00 6.01
C SER A 248 -1.83 -16.72 5.99
N TYR A 249 -1.52 -15.83 6.92
CA TYR A 249 -2.21 -14.57 7.15
C TYR A 249 -1.19 -13.47 7.40
N PHE A 250 -1.58 -12.21 7.30
CA PHE A 250 -0.75 -11.14 7.85
C PHE A 250 -0.70 -11.25 9.37
N ASN A 251 0.46 -10.94 9.97
CA ASN A 251 0.62 -10.90 11.43
C ASN A 251 -0.33 -9.89 12.08
N ASP A 252 -0.48 -8.72 11.46
CA ASP A 252 -1.40 -7.67 11.89
C ASP A 252 -1.70 -6.71 10.71
N SER A 253 -2.35 -5.57 10.98
CA SER A 253 -2.64 -4.48 10.04
C SER A 253 -1.91 -3.18 10.39
N HIS A 254 -0.68 -3.30 10.83
CA HIS A 254 0.12 -2.17 11.32
C HIS A 254 0.32 -1.06 10.29
N THR A 255 0.21 0.19 10.78
CA THR A 255 0.88 1.35 10.17
C THR A 255 2.21 1.58 10.90
N MET A 256 3.07 2.45 10.39
CA MET A 256 4.31 2.84 11.07
C MET A 256 4.11 3.96 12.10
N ASP A 257 2.87 4.17 12.55
CA ASP A 257 2.55 5.11 13.63
C ASP A 257 2.84 4.49 15.01
N ASP A 258 2.72 5.31 16.05
CA ASP A 258 2.88 4.85 17.42
C ASP A 258 1.83 3.78 17.77
N ALA A 259 2.21 2.76 18.51
CA ALA A 259 1.33 1.64 18.86
C ALA A 259 0.10 2.07 19.69
N VAL A 260 0.21 3.18 20.41
CA VAL A 260 -0.89 3.75 21.22
C VAL A 260 -1.75 4.75 20.45
N SER A 261 -1.44 5.01 19.17
CA SER A 261 -2.19 5.93 18.33
C SER A 261 -3.53 5.33 17.89
N ASP A 262 -4.56 6.16 17.79
CA ASP A 262 -5.84 5.79 17.18
C ASP A 262 -5.68 5.37 15.70
N TYR A 263 -4.58 5.78 15.07
CA TYR A 263 -4.25 5.47 13.66
C TYR A 263 -3.15 4.41 13.52
N ALA A 264 -2.94 3.63 14.56
CA ALA A 264 -1.96 2.55 14.57
C ALA A 264 -2.26 1.43 13.56
N TYR A 265 -3.48 1.34 13.04
CA TYR A 265 -3.95 0.29 12.14
C TYR A 265 -4.52 0.85 10.84
N ILE A 266 -4.31 0.13 9.74
CA ILE A 266 -4.72 0.54 8.38
C ILE A 266 -6.22 0.79 8.30
N GLU A 267 -7.05 -0.07 8.91
CA GLU A 267 -8.52 0.06 8.90
C GLU A 267 -9.00 1.32 9.60
N ASN A 268 -8.34 1.76 10.66
CA ASN A 268 -8.68 2.99 11.36
C ASN A 268 -8.46 4.21 10.45
N VAL A 269 -7.30 4.29 9.82
CA VAL A 269 -6.95 5.35 8.86
C VAL A 269 -7.94 5.36 7.68
N ARG A 270 -8.20 4.19 7.09
CA ARG A 270 -9.12 4.05 5.94
C ARG A 270 -10.55 4.42 6.29
N THR A 271 -10.99 4.11 7.50
CA THR A 271 -12.33 4.45 7.99
C THR A 271 -12.46 5.97 8.13
N MET A 272 -11.49 6.63 8.75
CA MET A 272 -11.48 8.09 8.88
C MET A 272 -11.40 8.78 7.52
N ASP A 273 -10.56 8.30 6.63
CA ASP A 273 -10.47 8.81 5.26
C ASP A 273 -11.79 8.69 4.50
N LYS A 274 -12.53 7.58 4.70
CA LYS A 274 -13.85 7.40 4.10
C LYS A 274 -14.85 8.37 4.69
N ALA A 275 -14.85 8.56 6.00
CA ALA A 275 -15.74 9.49 6.70
C ALA A 275 -15.52 10.93 6.21
N VAL A 276 -14.27 11.40 6.19
CA VAL A 276 -13.92 12.74 5.70
C VAL A 276 -14.37 12.96 4.26
N ARG A 277 -14.09 11.99 3.37
CA ARG A 277 -14.56 12.07 1.96
C ARG A 277 -16.07 12.08 1.84
N GLY A 278 -16.76 11.31 2.68
CA GLY A 278 -18.23 11.26 2.73
C GLY A 278 -18.83 12.61 3.11
N ILE A 279 -18.36 13.19 4.22
CA ILE A 279 -18.78 14.52 4.71
C ILE A 279 -18.51 15.59 3.64
N ARG A 280 -17.29 15.61 3.08
CA ARG A 280 -16.94 16.56 2.02
C ARG A 280 -17.88 16.43 0.83
N LYS A 281 -18.13 15.22 0.33
CA LYS A 281 -19.03 14.99 -0.81
C LYS A 281 -20.45 15.47 -0.53
N ALA A 282 -20.92 15.31 0.71
CA ALA A 282 -22.26 15.74 1.11
C ALA A 282 -22.37 17.28 1.19
N LEU A 283 -21.32 17.96 1.67
CA LEU A 283 -21.31 19.41 1.85
C LEU A 283 -20.89 20.18 0.59
N LEU A 284 -20.13 19.58 -0.31
CA LEU A 284 -19.60 20.24 -1.52
C LEU A 284 -20.66 20.95 -2.38
N PRO A 285 -21.90 20.42 -2.57
CA PRO A 285 -22.95 21.11 -3.32
C PRO A 285 -23.43 22.42 -2.68
N LYS A 286 -23.10 22.65 -1.40
CA LYS A 286 -23.42 23.89 -0.67
C LYS A 286 -22.35 24.97 -0.82
N LEU A 287 -21.21 24.63 -1.40
CA LEU A 287 -20.13 25.59 -1.62
C LEU A 287 -20.57 26.64 -2.65
N GLY A 288 -20.53 27.92 -2.27
CA GLY A 288 -20.97 29.01 -3.11
C GLY A 288 -22.50 29.18 -3.22
N GLY A 289 -23.27 28.36 -2.49
CA GLY A 289 -24.72 28.49 -2.38
C GLY A 289 -25.14 29.58 -1.39
N GLU A 290 -26.44 29.89 -1.41
CA GLU A 290 -27.03 30.80 -0.42
C GLU A 290 -27.08 30.13 0.95
N LEU A 291 -26.69 30.89 1.97
CA LEU A 291 -26.75 30.49 3.39
C LEU A 291 -27.60 31.52 4.14
N TYR A 292 -28.50 31.03 4.97
CA TYR A 292 -29.34 31.87 5.79
C TYR A 292 -28.62 32.26 7.07
N VAL A 293 -28.56 33.59 7.33
CA VAL A 293 -27.93 34.16 8.50
C VAL A 293 -28.95 34.87 9.35
N ASN A 294 -28.72 34.93 10.66
CA ASN A 294 -29.47 35.75 11.57
C ASN A 294 -29.12 37.23 11.33
N ALA A 295 -30.13 38.05 11.03
CA ALA A 295 -29.94 39.43 10.66
C ALA A 295 -29.34 40.31 11.80
N GLU A 296 -29.52 39.91 13.06
CA GLU A 296 -29.02 40.65 14.21
C GLU A 296 -27.57 40.32 14.56
N THR A 297 -27.18 39.04 14.39
CA THR A 297 -25.85 38.55 14.83
C THR A 297 -24.89 38.31 13.67
N GLY A 298 -25.39 38.20 12.43
CA GLY A 298 -24.60 37.82 11.26
C GLY A 298 -24.13 36.34 11.26
N GLN A 299 -24.53 35.56 12.25
CA GLN A 299 -24.21 34.14 12.36
C GLN A 299 -25.20 33.30 11.51
N LEU A 300 -24.81 32.08 11.16
CA LEU A 300 -25.72 31.13 10.51
C LEU A 300 -26.99 30.94 11.35
N ALA A 301 -28.13 30.90 10.72
CA ALA A 301 -29.38 30.58 11.35
C ALA A 301 -29.38 29.16 11.92
N SER A 302 -29.99 28.92 13.09
CA SER A 302 -29.92 27.61 13.78
C SER A 302 -30.40 26.45 12.89
N TYR A 303 -31.47 26.66 12.12
CA TYR A 303 -31.98 25.65 11.21
C TYR A 303 -30.99 25.33 10.04
N GLU A 304 -30.20 26.31 9.60
CA GLU A 304 -29.15 26.09 8.59
C GLU A 304 -28.01 25.25 9.15
N VAL A 305 -27.63 25.50 10.42
CA VAL A 305 -26.63 24.70 11.12
C VAL A 305 -27.11 23.25 11.29
N GLU A 306 -28.37 23.06 11.71
CA GLU A 306 -29.00 21.73 11.85
C GLU A 306 -29.03 20.99 10.51
N TYR A 307 -29.44 21.67 9.44
CA TYR A 307 -29.48 21.11 8.10
C TYR A 307 -28.11 20.68 7.60
N LEU A 308 -27.07 21.52 7.73
CA LEU A 308 -25.70 21.20 7.34
C LEU A 308 -25.14 20.04 8.18
N THR A 309 -25.48 20.01 9.48
CA THR A 309 -25.08 18.92 10.38
C THR A 309 -25.74 17.59 9.96
N GLU A 310 -27.03 17.60 9.61
CA GLU A 310 -27.72 16.41 9.10
C GLU A 310 -27.09 15.92 7.80
N LEU A 311 -26.78 16.83 6.86
CA LEU A 311 -26.10 16.47 5.61
C LEU A 311 -24.72 15.84 5.88
N ALA A 312 -23.95 16.37 6.82
CA ALA A 312 -22.64 15.86 7.17
C ALA A 312 -22.69 14.47 7.84
N ASN A 313 -23.76 14.19 8.58
CA ASN A 313 -23.94 12.92 9.29
C ASN A 313 -24.48 11.79 8.39
N LYS A 314 -25.13 12.08 7.26
CA LYS A 314 -25.68 11.05 6.35
C LYS A 314 -24.67 10.03 5.83
N PRO A 315 -23.41 10.39 5.49
CA PRO A 315 -22.42 9.44 4.98
C PRO A 315 -21.66 8.68 6.06
N LEU A 316 -21.83 8.99 7.33
CA LEU A 316 -21.21 8.30 8.45
C LEU A 316 -22.00 7.07 8.88
#